data_217147a9a7a2f14c3f63a6c0fa80fd98
#
_entry.id   217147a9a7a2f14c3f63a6c0fa80fd98
#
_cell.length_a   1.000
_cell.length_b   1.000
_cell.length_c   1.000
_cell.angle_alpha   90.00
_cell.angle_beta   90.00
_cell.angle_gamma   90.00
#
_symmetry.space_group_name_H-M   'P 1'
#
loop_
_entity.id
_entity.type
_entity.pdbx_description
1 polymer ?
#
loop_
_entity_poly.entity_id
_entity_poly.type
_entity_poly.pdbx_seq_one_letter_code
_entity_poly.pdbx_strand_id
1 'polypeptide(L)'
;DFYCNKLGLVETSRKDSEKGRFSLIFLAAPGDEKQAQASSTPLLELTYNWDPETYSGGRNFGHLAYRVDDIYETCQSLQEKGVVINRPPRDGYMAFIKSPDGISIELLQKGEKLEPKAPWVDMENIGTW
;
A
#
# COMPACT_ATOMS: atom_id res chain seq x y z
N ASP A 1 -10.90 3.20 0.09
CA ASP A 1 -10.74 3.15 1.56
C ASP A 1 -9.33 2.68 1.98
N PHE A 2 -8.85 1.56 1.43
CA PHE A 2 -7.55 1.01 1.84
C PHE A 2 -6.38 1.94 1.45
N TYR A 3 -6.24 2.27 0.17
CA TYR A 3 -5.09 3.04 -0.28
C TYR A 3 -5.10 4.50 0.20
N CYS A 4 -6.24 5.17 0.21
CA CYS A 4 -6.31 6.57 0.65
C CYS A 4 -6.47 6.71 2.17
N ASN A 5 -7.51 6.08 2.78
CA ASN A 5 -7.81 6.34 4.19
C ASN A 5 -6.89 5.59 5.17
N LYS A 6 -6.41 4.40 4.79
CA LYS A 6 -5.54 3.58 5.66
C LYS A 6 -4.07 3.79 5.34
N LEU A 7 -3.67 3.63 4.07
CA LEU A 7 -2.27 3.76 3.65
C LEU A 7 -1.82 5.22 3.40
N GLY A 8 -2.76 6.14 3.18
CA GLY A 8 -2.48 7.57 3.08
C GLY A 8 -2.13 8.08 1.70
N LEU A 9 -2.38 7.31 0.62
CA LEU A 9 -2.22 7.82 -0.73
C LEU A 9 -3.29 8.87 -1.07
N VAL A 10 -3.00 9.72 -2.04
CA VAL A 10 -3.87 10.83 -2.45
C VAL A 10 -4.40 10.58 -3.86
N GLU A 11 -5.73 10.63 -4.03
CA GLU A 11 -6.35 10.56 -5.36
C GLU A 11 -6.00 11.84 -6.14
N THR A 12 -5.38 11.68 -7.30
CA THR A 12 -4.97 12.79 -8.18
C THR A 12 -5.92 12.99 -9.35
N SER A 13 -6.50 11.92 -9.84
CA SER A 13 -7.49 11.98 -10.92
C SER A 13 -8.32 10.72 -11.00
N ARG A 14 -9.47 10.84 -11.66
CA ARG A 14 -10.39 9.76 -11.94
C ARG A 14 -10.95 9.91 -13.36
N LYS A 15 -11.13 8.79 -14.05
CA LYS A 15 -11.74 8.75 -15.40
C LYS A 15 -12.70 7.58 -15.51
N ASP A 16 -13.90 7.85 -15.98
CA ASP A 16 -14.90 6.83 -16.26
C ASP A 16 -14.95 6.53 -17.76
N SER A 17 -15.11 5.26 -18.09
CA SER A 17 -15.29 4.75 -19.46
C SER A 17 -16.61 4.03 -19.58
N GLU A 18 -17.63 4.72 -20.03
CA GLU A 18 -18.96 4.14 -20.29
C GLU A 18 -18.90 2.97 -21.28
N LYS A 19 -18.14 3.15 -22.36
CA LYS A 19 -17.96 2.12 -23.37
C LYS A 19 -17.21 0.90 -22.86
N GLY A 20 -16.21 1.12 -22.02
CA GLY A 20 -15.38 0.05 -21.44
C GLY A 20 -15.95 -0.51 -20.13
N ARG A 21 -16.93 0.17 -19.53
CA ARG A 21 -17.57 -0.17 -18.24
C ARG A 21 -16.55 -0.31 -17.10
N PHE A 22 -15.67 0.68 -16.98
CA PHE A 22 -14.70 0.75 -15.89
C PHE A 22 -14.40 2.19 -15.48
N SER A 23 -13.86 2.35 -14.28
CA SER A 23 -13.27 3.59 -13.78
C SER A 23 -11.77 3.41 -13.54
N LEU A 24 -10.98 4.37 -13.96
CA LEU A 24 -9.55 4.48 -13.62
C LEU A 24 -9.39 5.48 -12.48
N ILE A 25 -8.68 5.10 -11.44
CA ILE A 25 -8.39 5.95 -10.30
C ILE A 25 -6.86 6.02 -10.15
N PHE A 26 -6.32 7.24 -10.17
CA PHE A 26 -4.88 7.48 -10.06
C PHE A 26 -4.54 8.04 -8.69
N LEU A 27 -3.62 7.38 -8.00
CA LEU A 27 -3.21 7.72 -6.66
C LEU A 27 -1.71 8.04 -6.64
N ALA A 28 -1.33 9.09 -5.91
CA ALA A 28 0.07 9.47 -5.66
C ALA A 28 0.44 9.22 -4.19
N ALA A 29 1.74 9.10 -3.92
CA ALA A 29 2.25 9.19 -2.56
C ALA A 29 2.04 10.62 -2.01
N PRO A 30 1.88 10.79 -0.69
CA PRO A 30 1.78 12.10 -0.07
C PRO A 30 2.98 12.99 -0.43
N GLY A 31 2.70 14.22 -0.87
CA GLY A 31 3.71 15.18 -1.30
C GLY A 31 4.08 15.12 -2.79
N ASP A 32 3.71 14.06 -3.50
CA ASP A 32 3.99 13.90 -4.94
C ASP A 32 2.84 14.38 -5.85
N GLU A 33 1.72 14.81 -5.29
CA GLU A 33 0.49 15.12 -6.04
C GLU A 33 0.70 16.19 -7.12
N LYS A 34 1.48 17.22 -6.80
CA LYS A 34 1.76 18.32 -7.75
C LYS A 34 2.65 17.86 -8.90
N GLN A 35 3.62 17.00 -8.61
CA GLN A 35 4.52 16.46 -9.64
C GLN A 35 3.80 15.39 -10.47
N ALA A 36 2.91 14.64 -9.87
CA ALA A 36 2.09 13.65 -10.56
C ALA A 36 1.21 14.29 -11.64
N GLN A 37 0.67 15.46 -11.38
CA GLN A 37 -0.09 16.24 -12.36
C GLN A 37 0.77 16.82 -13.49
N ALA A 38 2.06 17.04 -13.22
CA ALA A 38 3.00 17.66 -14.15
C ALA A 38 3.81 16.65 -14.99
N SER A 39 3.63 15.35 -14.84
CA SER A 39 4.11 14.29 -15.76
C SER A 39 5.23 13.35 -15.38
N SER A 40 5.75 13.26 -14.18
CA SER A 40 6.96 12.44 -13.98
C SER A 40 7.07 11.60 -12.72
N THR A 41 6.14 11.66 -11.79
CA THR A 41 6.14 10.79 -10.60
C THR A 41 5.35 9.51 -10.83
N PRO A 42 5.80 8.38 -10.26
CA PRO A 42 5.03 7.15 -10.30
C PRO A 42 3.64 7.31 -9.67
N LEU A 43 2.62 6.78 -10.32
CA LEU A 43 1.25 6.71 -9.84
C LEU A 43 0.85 5.25 -9.64
N LEU A 44 0.01 4.98 -8.66
CA LEU A 44 -0.76 3.76 -8.58
C LEU A 44 -2.06 3.96 -9.36
N GLU A 45 -2.24 3.23 -10.46
CA GLU A 45 -3.47 3.19 -11.22
C GLU A 45 -4.32 2.00 -10.75
N LEU A 46 -5.53 2.28 -10.31
CA LEU A 46 -6.52 1.27 -9.98
C LEU A 46 -7.59 1.26 -11.07
N THR A 47 -7.96 0.07 -11.55
CA THR A 47 -9.09 -0.14 -12.44
C THR A 47 -10.25 -0.75 -11.64
N TYR A 48 -11.37 -0.06 -11.59
CA TYR A 48 -12.62 -0.59 -11.06
C TYR A 48 -13.53 -1.00 -12.21
N ASN A 49 -13.70 -2.30 -12.41
CA ASN A 49 -14.64 -2.83 -13.39
C ASN A 49 -16.07 -2.76 -12.83
N TRP A 50 -16.98 -2.18 -13.59
CA TRP A 50 -18.37 -2.00 -13.16
C TRP A 50 -19.16 -3.31 -13.17
N ASP A 51 -18.78 -4.24 -14.05
CA ASP A 51 -19.36 -5.57 -14.09
C ASP A 51 -18.65 -6.48 -13.08
N PRO A 52 -19.40 -7.23 -12.26
CA PRO A 52 -18.79 -8.13 -11.27
C PRO A 52 -17.86 -9.15 -11.91
N GLU A 53 -16.65 -9.26 -11.39
CA GLU A 53 -15.63 -10.18 -11.88
C GLU A 53 -14.85 -10.79 -10.70
N THR A 54 -14.41 -12.04 -10.87
CA THR A 54 -13.55 -12.70 -9.89
C THR A 54 -12.11 -12.68 -10.40
N TYR A 55 -11.20 -12.14 -9.59
CA TYR A 55 -9.78 -12.07 -9.92
C TYR A 55 -9.00 -13.18 -9.24
N SER A 56 -7.99 -13.70 -9.94
CA SER A 56 -6.97 -14.55 -9.32
C SER A 56 -5.59 -13.96 -9.62
N GLY A 57 -4.80 -13.71 -8.57
CA GLY A 57 -3.50 -13.04 -8.70
C GLY A 57 -2.43 -13.91 -9.37
N GLY A 58 -2.59 -15.23 -9.42
CA GLY A 58 -1.52 -16.12 -9.87
C GLY A 58 -0.26 -15.98 -9.00
N ARG A 59 0.91 -16.26 -9.60
CA ARG A 59 2.22 -16.15 -8.93
C ARG A 59 3.17 -15.18 -9.63
N ASN A 60 2.67 -14.38 -10.50
CA ASN A 60 3.43 -13.63 -11.48
C ASN A 60 3.74 -12.20 -11.04
N PHE A 61 2.89 -11.64 -10.17
CA PHE A 61 3.08 -10.33 -9.59
C PHE A 61 3.88 -10.45 -8.29
N GLY A 62 4.83 -9.55 -8.08
CA GLY A 62 5.60 -9.45 -6.84
C GLY A 62 4.84 -8.66 -5.78
N HIS A 63 5.29 -7.45 -5.50
CA HIS A 63 4.68 -6.56 -4.52
C HIS A 63 4.88 -5.09 -4.92
N LEU A 64 4.07 -4.21 -4.34
CA LEU A 64 4.33 -2.77 -4.32
C LEU A 64 5.25 -2.46 -3.13
N ALA A 65 6.09 -1.43 -3.25
CA ALA A 65 6.94 -0.99 -2.14
C ALA A 65 6.79 0.52 -1.91
N TYR A 66 6.64 0.92 -0.66
CA TYR A 66 6.56 2.32 -0.24
C TYR A 66 7.56 2.61 0.88
N ARG A 67 8.22 3.76 0.79
CA ARG A 67 9.04 4.27 1.89
C ARG A 67 8.19 5.12 2.81
N VAL A 68 8.33 4.89 4.12
CA VAL A 68 7.62 5.59 5.19
C VAL A 68 8.59 6.27 6.13
N ASP A 69 8.17 7.38 6.74
CA ASP A 69 9.05 8.19 7.59
C ASP A 69 9.34 7.50 8.94
N ASP A 70 8.37 6.79 9.51
CA ASP A 70 8.54 5.91 10.68
C ASP A 70 7.74 4.63 10.48
N ILE A 71 8.46 3.51 10.37
CA ILE A 71 7.85 2.21 10.08
C ILE A 71 7.01 1.68 11.25
N TYR A 72 7.37 2.01 12.49
CA TYR A 72 6.63 1.58 13.66
C TYR A 72 5.32 2.34 13.82
N GLU A 73 5.37 3.67 13.68
CA GLU A 73 4.16 4.50 13.72
C GLU A 73 3.21 4.14 12.57
N THR A 74 3.76 3.92 11.39
CA THR A 74 2.97 3.49 10.22
C THR A 74 2.29 2.15 10.47
N CYS A 75 3.03 1.13 10.93
CA CYS A 75 2.45 -0.19 11.22
C CYS A 75 1.42 -0.12 12.35
N GLN A 76 1.64 0.67 13.38
CA GLN A 76 0.69 0.86 14.46
C GLN A 76 -0.61 1.50 13.95
N SER A 77 -0.51 2.59 13.22
CA SER A 77 -1.67 3.26 12.61
C SER A 77 -2.48 2.34 11.69
N LEU A 78 -1.79 1.49 10.92
CA LEU A 78 -2.44 0.51 10.06
C LEU A 78 -3.18 -0.56 10.87
N GLN A 79 -2.60 -1.08 11.96
CA GLN A 79 -3.26 -2.02 12.86
C GLN A 79 -4.51 -1.41 13.52
N GLU A 80 -4.44 -0.17 13.98
CA GLU A 80 -5.57 0.56 14.55
C GLU A 80 -6.72 0.73 13.54
N LYS A 81 -6.39 0.80 12.25
CA LYS A 81 -7.35 0.84 11.14
C LYS A 81 -7.77 -0.56 10.64
N GLY A 82 -7.39 -1.63 11.36
CA GLY A 82 -7.78 -3.00 11.07
C GLY A 82 -7.00 -3.67 9.93
N VAL A 83 -5.82 -3.15 9.58
CA VAL A 83 -4.93 -3.79 8.61
C VAL A 83 -4.04 -4.82 9.32
N VAL A 84 -3.97 -6.02 8.77
CA VAL A 84 -3.08 -7.07 9.28
C VAL A 84 -1.64 -6.76 8.86
N ILE A 85 -0.72 -6.74 9.82
CA ILE A 85 0.72 -6.67 9.53
C ILE A 85 1.21 -8.11 9.34
N ASN A 86 1.36 -8.53 8.08
CA ASN A 86 1.73 -9.90 7.73
C ASN A 86 3.18 -10.23 8.14
N ARG A 87 4.12 -9.33 7.88
CA ARG A 87 5.47 -9.37 8.41
C ARG A 87 5.73 -8.14 9.26
N PRO A 88 5.84 -8.28 10.60
CA PRO A 88 6.15 -7.16 11.49
C PRO A 88 7.53 -6.56 11.22
N PRO A 89 7.73 -5.27 11.52
CA PRO A 89 9.01 -4.57 11.32
C PRO A 89 10.01 -4.88 12.45
N ARG A 90 10.35 -6.17 12.65
CA ARG A 90 11.22 -6.65 13.73
C ARG A 90 12.63 -6.05 13.70
N ASP A 91 13.10 -5.76 12.49
CA ASP A 91 14.43 -5.23 12.22
C ASP A 91 14.48 -3.68 12.18
N GLY A 92 13.34 -3.01 12.42
CA GLY A 92 13.22 -1.57 12.32
C GLY A 92 13.31 -1.03 10.91
N TYR A 93 13.18 -1.89 9.88
CA TYR A 93 13.40 -1.48 8.49
C TYR A 93 12.27 -1.87 7.55
N MET A 94 11.71 -3.07 7.65
CA MET A 94 10.80 -3.62 6.65
C MET A 94 9.59 -4.30 7.28
N ALA A 95 8.42 -4.05 6.71
CA ALA A 95 7.17 -4.74 7.04
C ALA A 95 6.42 -5.14 5.77
N PHE A 96 5.51 -6.12 5.86
CA PHE A 96 4.57 -6.45 4.80
C PHE A 96 3.14 -6.44 5.29
N ILE A 97 2.28 -5.92 4.44
CA ILE A 97 0.82 -5.95 4.56
C ILE A 97 0.22 -6.44 3.24
N LYS A 98 -1.09 -6.66 3.21
CA LYS A 98 -1.84 -6.94 1.97
C LYS A 98 -2.99 -5.98 1.78
N SER A 99 -3.26 -5.62 0.52
CA SER A 99 -4.50 -4.95 0.14
C SER A 99 -5.69 -5.91 0.26
N PRO A 100 -6.94 -5.39 0.28
CA PRO A 100 -8.13 -6.22 0.25
C PRO A 100 -8.19 -7.19 -0.95
N ASP A 101 -7.54 -6.83 -2.06
CA ASP A 101 -7.45 -7.67 -3.28
C ASP A 101 -6.30 -8.68 -3.23
N GLY A 102 -5.57 -8.75 -2.10
CA GLY A 102 -4.49 -9.70 -1.91
C GLY A 102 -3.14 -9.28 -2.48
N ILE A 103 -2.99 -8.02 -2.92
CA ILE A 103 -1.70 -7.49 -3.39
C ILE A 103 -0.78 -7.26 -2.19
N SER A 104 0.41 -7.85 -2.23
CA SER A 104 1.45 -7.63 -1.23
C SER A 104 2.01 -6.21 -1.31
N ILE A 105 2.20 -5.59 -0.16
CA ILE A 105 2.75 -4.25 -0.06
C ILE A 105 3.87 -4.27 0.97
N GLU A 106 5.07 -3.94 0.52
CA GLU A 106 6.24 -3.75 1.36
C GLU A 106 6.29 -2.31 1.88
N LEU A 107 6.50 -2.15 3.16
CA LEU A 107 6.78 -0.87 3.81
C LEU A 107 8.25 -0.85 4.20
N LEU A 108 8.96 0.20 3.81
CA LEU A 108 10.39 0.37 4.04
C LEU A 108 10.64 1.64 4.85
N GLN A 109 11.46 1.53 5.90
CA GLN A 109 11.94 2.70 6.63
C GLN A 109 12.72 3.62 5.69
N LYS A 110 12.42 4.90 5.73
CA LYS A 110 13.18 5.93 5.01
C LYS A 110 14.46 6.27 5.77
N GLY A 111 15.59 6.23 5.10
CA GLY A 111 16.90 6.43 5.73
C GLY A 111 17.42 5.17 6.44
N GLU A 112 18.04 5.36 7.58
CA GLU A 112 18.61 4.27 8.38
C GLU A 112 17.51 3.47 9.09
N LYS A 113 17.79 2.18 9.34
CA LYS A 113 16.90 1.35 10.13
C LYS A 113 16.77 1.88 11.57
N LEU A 114 15.59 1.78 12.11
CA LEU A 114 15.34 2.11 13.52
C LEU A 114 15.79 0.98 14.44
N GLU A 115 16.08 1.30 15.69
CA GLU A 115 16.41 0.29 16.69
C GLU A 115 15.21 -0.66 16.90
N PRO A 116 15.45 -1.99 16.94
CA PRO A 116 14.41 -2.95 17.24
C PRO A 116 13.73 -2.66 18.58
N LYS A 117 12.40 -2.66 18.60
CA LYS A 117 11.63 -2.40 19.82
C LYS A 117 10.40 -3.28 19.97
N ALA A 118 10.00 -3.53 21.21
CA ALA A 118 8.74 -4.18 21.52
C ALA A 118 7.54 -3.30 21.08
N PRO A 119 6.39 -3.90 20.72
CA PRO A 119 6.16 -5.35 20.65
C PRO A 119 6.68 -6.01 19.38
N TRP A 120 7.13 -5.22 18.40
CA TRP A 120 7.42 -5.67 17.04
C TRP A 120 8.52 -6.73 16.95
N VAL A 121 9.55 -6.62 17.79
CA VAL A 121 10.71 -7.52 17.76
C VAL A 121 10.35 -8.99 18.01
N ASP A 122 9.30 -9.22 18.80
CA ASP A 122 8.86 -10.56 19.21
C ASP A 122 7.64 -11.06 18.43
N MET A 123 7.08 -10.22 17.55
CA MET A 123 5.88 -10.60 16.78
C MET A 123 6.21 -11.59 15.66
N GLU A 124 5.41 -12.62 15.56
CA GLU A 124 5.52 -13.60 14.46
C GLU A 124 4.84 -13.10 13.17
N ASN A 125 5.15 -13.75 12.07
CA ASN A 125 4.48 -13.52 10.79
C ASN A 125 3.03 -14.03 10.83
N ILE A 126 2.13 -13.33 10.17
CA ILE A 126 0.72 -13.71 10.02
C ILE A 126 0.45 -14.02 8.54
N GLY A 127 0.18 -15.29 8.22
CA GLY A 127 -0.08 -15.72 6.85
C GLY A 127 1.14 -15.60 5.94
N THR A 128 0.87 -15.30 4.66
CA THR A 128 1.89 -15.15 3.60
C THR A 128 1.74 -13.78 2.94
N TRP A 129 2.80 -13.29 2.35
CA TRP A 129 2.83 -12.03 1.61
C TRP A 129 3.64 -12.13 0.33
#